data_8524aac040aecc786356e81c1f92ba7a
#
_entry.id   8524aac040aecc786356e81c1f92ba7a
#
_cell.length_a   1.000
_cell.length_b   1.000
_cell.length_c   1.000
_cell.angle_alpha   90.00
_cell.angle_beta   90.00
_cell.angle_gamma   90.00
#
_symmetry.space_group_name_H-M   'P 1'
#
loop_
_entity.id
_entity.type
_entity.pdbx_description
1 polymer ?
#
loop_
_entity_poly.entity_id
_entity_poly.type
_entity_poly.pdbx_seq_one_letter_code
_entity_poly.pdbx_strand_id
1 'polypeptide(L)'
;ATIARRFFKDGAPLTPGALLVQPELASCMRRLSEAGWKDFYTGATAERIVQDMERRGGWLRQEDFSQIPIPLERPVLTGKYRKYGIVTFPPPGAGRVLIQVMNILEHFEAGRIDLMTPYGNLVLALAFQLTLSDRRRLPQHPDIYFQKTQKTMRDKTYAAEVTATIEDLLTHLDGAEGPPVPKTSGETTHFSVADRFGNIVSVTQSIELVFGAKRMADSLGFFYNNYMNAFDYKDRTHPYYLLPRNRPWSSVAPTIITVRKRPRLVLGSPGSARISTTLAQVLLRYLDQGFTLEDAIAAPRFHTSHEKRLQLEHPRFEKSVADAFEHMGFKLKKRDAYSFYLGCVQAIELPHGKNRFQFVGVADPRRDGTASAPRGKAEDKNR
;
A
#
# COMPACT_ATOMS: atom_id res chain seq x y z
N ALA A 1 16.71 23.76 -10.63
CA ALA A 1 16.08 25.10 -10.83
C ALA A 1 14.57 25.03 -10.62
N THR A 2 13.81 24.17 -11.29
CA THR A 2 12.32 24.14 -11.26
C THR A 2 11.76 23.82 -9.88
N ILE A 3 12.31 22.85 -9.15
CA ILE A 3 11.87 22.54 -7.77
C ILE A 3 11.97 23.78 -6.88
N ALA A 4 13.12 24.47 -6.90
CA ALA A 4 13.30 25.67 -6.09
C ALA A 4 12.28 26.77 -6.42
N ARG A 5 12.01 27.00 -7.70
CA ARG A 5 11.02 28.01 -8.13
C ARG A 5 9.58 27.68 -7.73
N ARG A 6 9.22 26.38 -7.60
CA ARG A 6 7.83 25.97 -7.39
C ARG A 6 7.52 25.68 -5.92
N PHE A 7 8.46 25.12 -5.20
CA PHE A 7 8.24 24.64 -3.83
C PHE A 7 8.91 25.49 -2.76
N PHE A 8 9.67 26.52 -3.17
CA PHE A 8 10.36 27.40 -2.24
C PHE A 8 10.04 28.87 -2.55
N LYS A 9 9.95 29.67 -1.52
CA LYS A 9 9.88 31.13 -1.57
C LYS A 9 10.97 31.69 -0.65
N ASP A 10 11.77 32.61 -1.15
CA ASP A 10 12.86 33.25 -0.41
C ASP A 10 13.82 32.25 0.27
N GLY A 11 14.12 31.14 -0.42
CA GLY A 11 15.01 30.08 0.08
C GLY A 11 14.38 29.10 1.07
N ALA A 12 13.15 29.32 1.52
CA ALA A 12 12.43 28.44 2.44
C ALA A 12 11.31 27.64 1.72
N PRO A 13 10.95 26.44 2.17
CA PRO A 13 9.79 25.73 1.66
C PRO A 13 8.51 26.56 1.79
N LEU A 14 7.57 26.36 0.87
CA LEU A 14 6.24 26.98 0.98
C LEU A 14 5.59 26.59 2.31
N THR A 15 4.99 27.57 2.97
CA THR A 15 4.26 27.36 4.24
C THR A 15 2.91 26.69 3.97
N PRO A 16 2.35 25.96 4.95
CA PRO A 16 0.98 25.45 4.88
C PRO A 16 -0.01 26.55 4.53
N GLY A 17 -0.91 26.28 3.58
CA GLY A 17 -1.88 27.25 3.07
C GLY A 17 -1.38 28.14 1.92
N ALA A 18 -0.09 28.13 1.59
CA ALA A 18 0.43 28.83 0.44
C ALA A 18 -0.08 28.22 -0.89
N LEU A 19 -0.33 29.07 -1.87
CA LEU A 19 -0.77 28.63 -3.20
C LEU A 19 0.41 28.02 -3.98
N LEU A 20 0.32 26.73 -4.29
CA LEU A 20 1.27 26.02 -5.15
C LEU A 20 0.82 26.12 -6.63
N VAL A 21 1.54 26.87 -7.44
CA VAL A 21 1.26 27.08 -8.87
C VAL A 21 2.22 26.25 -9.71
N GLN A 22 1.69 25.34 -10.55
CA GLN A 22 2.46 24.38 -11.35
C GLN A 22 2.11 24.49 -12.85
N PRO A 23 2.53 25.55 -13.56
CA PRO A 23 2.13 25.79 -14.94
C PRO A 23 2.70 24.77 -15.92
N GLU A 24 3.92 24.24 -15.67
CA GLU A 24 4.52 23.20 -16.50
C GLU A 24 3.69 21.89 -16.43
N LEU A 25 3.29 21.48 -15.22
CA LEU A 25 2.42 20.32 -15.04
C LEU A 25 1.05 20.55 -15.69
N ALA A 26 0.47 21.73 -15.52
CA ALA A 26 -0.81 22.06 -16.13
C ALA A 26 -0.74 21.98 -17.67
N SER A 27 0.34 22.47 -18.26
CA SER A 27 0.58 22.36 -19.71
C SER A 27 0.74 20.92 -20.17
N CYS A 28 1.49 20.11 -19.40
CA CYS A 28 1.65 18.68 -19.67
C CYS A 28 0.31 17.95 -19.62
N MET A 29 -0.50 18.20 -18.62
CA MET A 29 -1.83 17.56 -18.46
C MET A 29 -2.80 17.95 -19.58
N ARG A 30 -2.84 19.24 -19.99
CA ARG A 30 -3.64 19.66 -21.16
C ARG A 30 -3.21 18.93 -22.41
N ARG A 31 -1.90 18.86 -22.67
CA ARG A 31 -1.37 18.13 -23.83
C ARG A 31 -1.80 16.66 -23.82
N LEU A 32 -1.69 15.97 -22.69
CA LEU A 32 -2.12 14.57 -22.57
C LEU A 32 -3.64 14.42 -22.75
N SER A 33 -4.43 15.40 -22.34
CA SER A 33 -5.89 15.44 -22.57
C SER A 33 -6.23 15.57 -24.05
N GLU A 34 -5.45 16.33 -24.82
CA GLU A 34 -5.68 16.59 -26.26
C GLU A 34 -5.08 15.49 -27.14
N ALA A 35 -3.82 15.10 -26.90
CA ALA A 35 -3.09 14.13 -27.72
C ALA A 35 -3.31 12.67 -27.29
N GLY A 36 -3.90 12.45 -26.10
CA GLY A 36 -4.12 11.13 -25.52
C GLY A 36 -2.89 10.57 -24.78
N TRP A 37 -3.12 9.51 -24.02
CA TRP A 37 -2.11 8.89 -23.16
C TRP A 37 -0.86 8.37 -23.91
N LYS A 38 -1.00 8.04 -25.19
CA LYS A 38 0.11 7.53 -26.01
C LYS A 38 1.21 8.57 -26.19
N ASP A 39 0.87 9.86 -26.14
CA ASP A 39 1.85 10.94 -26.24
C ASP A 39 2.91 10.89 -25.13
N PHE A 40 2.55 10.34 -23.96
CA PHE A 40 3.50 10.14 -22.86
C PHE A 40 4.59 9.11 -23.19
N TYR A 41 4.32 8.16 -24.09
CA TYR A 41 5.24 7.06 -24.41
C TYR A 41 5.88 7.19 -25.80
N THR A 42 5.15 7.71 -26.77
CA THR A 42 5.59 7.74 -28.18
C THR A 42 5.48 9.10 -28.85
N GLY A 43 5.07 10.14 -28.12
CA GLY A 43 4.92 11.49 -28.64
C GLY A 43 5.86 12.50 -28.01
N ALA A 44 5.57 13.78 -28.18
CA ALA A 44 6.43 14.87 -27.74
C ALA A 44 6.64 14.94 -26.22
N THR A 45 5.74 14.35 -25.41
CA THR A 45 5.99 14.21 -23.95
C THR A 45 7.16 13.25 -23.71
N ALA A 46 7.20 12.09 -24.39
CA ALA A 46 8.32 11.16 -24.32
C ALA A 46 9.65 11.80 -24.77
N GLU A 47 9.64 12.49 -25.90
CA GLU A 47 10.81 13.21 -26.42
C GLU A 47 11.37 14.21 -25.39
N ARG A 48 10.52 14.98 -24.73
CA ARG A 48 10.93 15.92 -23.69
C ARG A 48 11.53 15.22 -22.45
N ILE A 49 10.99 14.04 -22.08
CA ILE A 49 11.56 13.22 -21.01
C ILE A 49 12.95 12.77 -21.39
N VAL A 50 13.13 12.22 -22.61
CA VAL A 50 14.43 11.73 -23.10
C VAL A 50 15.45 12.86 -23.15
N GLN A 51 15.09 14.02 -23.69
CA GLN A 51 15.97 15.21 -23.73
C GLN A 51 16.38 15.67 -22.32
N ASP A 52 15.45 15.65 -21.34
CA ASP A 52 15.77 15.97 -19.94
C ASP A 52 16.73 14.95 -19.33
N MET A 53 16.52 13.66 -19.61
CA MET A 53 17.39 12.57 -19.16
C MET A 53 18.80 12.68 -19.75
N GLU A 54 18.93 12.90 -21.05
CA GLU A 54 20.24 13.07 -21.72
C GLU A 54 21.02 14.24 -21.15
N ARG A 55 20.37 15.40 -21.03
CA ARG A 55 20.95 16.62 -20.46
C ARG A 55 21.45 16.44 -19.03
N ARG A 56 20.86 15.52 -18.26
CA ARG A 56 21.18 15.24 -16.85
C ARG A 56 22.02 14.00 -16.62
N GLY A 57 22.45 13.29 -17.69
CA GLY A 57 23.15 12.03 -17.59
C GLY A 57 22.30 10.86 -17.09
N GLY A 58 20.98 10.94 -17.26
CA GLY A 58 20.05 9.84 -16.97
C GLY A 58 20.09 8.74 -18.03
N TRP A 59 19.45 7.60 -17.76
CA TRP A 59 19.58 6.39 -18.58
C TRP A 59 18.42 6.15 -19.53
N LEU A 60 17.24 6.76 -19.31
CA LEU A 60 16.09 6.56 -20.18
C LEU A 60 16.36 7.09 -21.59
N ARG A 61 16.02 6.27 -22.59
CA ARG A 61 16.14 6.57 -24.01
C ARG A 61 14.79 6.34 -24.71
N GLN A 62 14.66 6.80 -25.95
CA GLN A 62 13.42 6.66 -26.73
C GLN A 62 13.01 5.20 -26.91
N GLU A 63 13.96 4.31 -27.05
CA GLU A 63 13.75 2.86 -27.19
C GLU A 63 13.06 2.27 -25.95
N ASP A 64 13.39 2.76 -24.76
CA ASP A 64 12.78 2.28 -23.53
C ASP A 64 11.26 2.56 -23.52
N PHE A 65 10.86 3.75 -23.98
CA PHE A 65 9.46 4.13 -24.07
C PHE A 65 8.70 3.34 -25.15
N SER A 66 9.33 3.11 -26.30
CA SER A 66 8.73 2.33 -27.39
C SER A 66 8.48 0.86 -27.05
N GLN A 67 9.22 0.33 -26.06
CA GLN A 67 9.11 -1.04 -25.58
C GLN A 67 8.15 -1.18 -24.39
N ILE A 68 7.57 -0.10 -23.88
CA ILE A 68 6.59 -0.18 -22.81
C ILE A 68 5.34 -0.86 -23.36
N PRO A 69 4.95 -2.01 -22.81
CA PRO A 69 3.76 -2.71 -23.26
C PRO A 69 2.51 -1.89 -22.92
N ILE A 70 1.48 -2.04 -23.72
CA ILE A 70 0.11 -1.67 -23.37
C ILE A 70 -0.19 -2.25 -21.97
N PRO A 71 -1.04 -1.60 -21.16
CA PRO A 71 -1.40 -2.09 -19.83
C PRO A 71 -1.63 -3.60 -19.82
N LEU A 72 -0.91 -4.31 -18.95
CA LEU A 72 -0.98 -5.77 -18.88
C LEU A 72 -2.14 -6.19 -17.99
N GLU A 73 -3.05 -6.98 -18.52
CA GLU A 73 -3.99 -7.73 -17.70
C GLU A 73 -3.25 -8.89 -17.03
N ARG A 74 -3.47 -9.04 -15.74
CA ARG A 74 -2.86 -10.11 -14.95
C ARG A 74 -3.91 -10.83 -14.14
N PRO A 75 -3.82 -12.18 -14.03
CA PRO A 75 -4.66 -12.91 -13.09
C PRO A 75 -4.49 -12.36 -11.67
N VAL A 76 -5.59 -11.96 -11.04
CA VAL A 76 -5.59 -11.46 -9.67
C VAL A 76 -5.18 -12.54 -8.68
N LEU A 77 -4.62 -12.14 -7.52
CA LEU A 77 -4.50 -13.06 -6.39
C LEU A 77 -5.83 -13.13 -5.65
N THR A 78 -6.23 -14.35 -5.34
CA THR A 78 -7.38 -14.62 -4.48
C THR A 78 -6.96 -15.34 -3.22
N GLY A 79 -7.60 -14.96 -2.12
CA GLY A 79 -7.50 -15.60 -0.81
C GLY A 79 -8.89 -15.70 -0.18
N LYS A 80 -8.95 -16.36 0.97
CA LYS A 80 -10.18 -16.46 1.77
C LYS A 80 -9.82 -16.19 3.23
N TYR A 81 -10.65 -15.42 3.89
CA TYR A 81 -10.60 -15.16 5.32
C TYR A 81 -12.00 -15.37 5.90
N ARG A 82 -12.18 -16.43 6.70
CA ARG A 82 -13.49 -16.84 7.21
C ARG A 82 -14.52 -16.97 6.07
N LYS A 83 -15.62 -16.21 6.10
CA LYS A 83 -16.64 -16.17 5.03
C LYS A 83 -16.31 -15.19 3.88
N TYR A 84 -15.23 -14.43 4.00
CA TYR A 84 -14.86 -13.37 3.08
C TYR A 84 -13.87 -13.86 2.03
N GLY A 85 -14.09 -13.50 0.77
CA GLY A 85 -13.09 -13.62 -0.28
C GLY A 85 -12.22 -12.36 -0.31
N ILE A 86 -10.94 -12.55 -0.55
CA ILE A 86 -9.95 -11.47 -0.75
C ILE A 86 -9.52 -11.52 -2.21
N VAL A 87 -9.69 -10.43 -2.93
CA VAL A 87 -9.15 -10.24 -4.29
C VAL A 87 -8.14 -9.11 -4.23
N THR A 88 -6.90 -9.36 -4.63
CA THR A 88 -5.84 -8.36 -4.48
C THR A 88 -4.81 -8.45 -5.60
N PHE A 89 -3.87 -7.50 -5.62
CA PHE A 89 -2.92 -7.32 -6.70
C PHE A 89 -1.82 -8.40 -6.69
N PRO A 90 -1.50 -8.99 -7.87
CA PRO A 90 -0.49 -10.02 -7.98
C PRO A 90 0.94 -9.44 -7.91
N PRO A 91 1.99 -10.30 -7.85
CA PRO A 91 3.36 -9.85 -8.09
C PRO A 91 3.51 -9.07 -9.40
N PRO A 92 4.29 -8.01 -9.40
CA PRO A 92 5.29 -7.61 -8.39
C PRO A 92 4.72 -6.96 -7.14
N GLY A 93 3.42 -6.79 -7.00
CA GLY A 93 2.77 -6.22 -5.82
C GLY A 93 2.81 -7.13 -4.59
N ALA A 94 2.29 -6.61 -3.48
CA ALA A 94 2.37 -7.25 -2.16
C ALA A 94 1.07 -7.92 -1.69
N GLY A 95 0.11 -8.16 -2.59
CA GLY A 95 -1.17 -8.80 -2.21
C GLY A 95 -1.00 -10.15 -1.49
N ARG A 96 0.03 -10.93 -1.84
CA ARG A 96 0.34 -12.19 -1.16
C ARG A 96 0.69 -12.01 0.33
N VAL A 97 1.30 -10.87 0.70
CA VAL A 97 1.62 -10.54 2.10
C VAL A 97 0.33 -10.36 2.90
N LEU A 98 -0.63 -9.63 2.35
CA LEU A 98 -1.93 -9.47 2.97
C LEU A 98 -2.65 -10.81 3.14
N ILE A 99 -2.67 -11.64 2.08
CA ILE A 99 -3.31 -12.98 2.13
C ILE A 99 -2.65 -13.85 3.19
N GLN A 100 -1.32 -13.86 3.30
CA GLN A 100 -0.62 -14.66 4.32
C GLN A 100 -0.97 -14.21 5.74
N VAL A 101 -0.94 -12.91 6.01
CA VAL A 101 -1.34 -12.38 7.33
C VAL A 101 -2.77 -12.81 7.66
N MET A 102 -3.72 -12.62 6.74
CA MET A 102 -5.10 -13.03 6.98
C MET A 102 -5.26 -14.55 7.15
N ASN A 103 -4.47 -15.34 6.42
CA ASN A 103 -4.46 -16.80 6.60
C ASN A 103 -3.96 -17.21 7.99
N ILE A 104 -2.90 -16.57 8.51
CA ILE A 104 -2.39 -16.81 9.87
C ILE A 104 -3.46 -16.45 10.90
N LEU A 105 -4.06 -15.27 10.77
CA LEU A 105 -5.08 -14.79 11.70
C LEU A 105 -6.34 -15.68 11.72
N GLU A 106 -6.65 -16.38 10.61
CA GLU A 106 -7.81 -17.27 10.53
C GLU A 106 -7.68 -18.54 11.41
N HIS A 107 -6.45 -18.95 11.77
CA HIS A 107 -6.21 -20.08 12.69
C HIS A 107 -6.54 -19.74 14.14
N PHE A 108 -6.67 -18.48 14.50
CA PHE A 108 -7.17 -18.06 15.80
C PHE A 108 -8.70 -17.96 15.76
N GLU A 109 -9.36 -18.30 16.86
CA GLU A 109 -10.80 -18.10 16.99
C GLU A 109 -11.19 -16.63 16.78
N ALA A 110 -12.36 -16.41 16.19
CA ALA A 110 -12.89 -15.07 16.01
C ALA A 110 -13.05 -14.37 17.38
N GLY A 111 -12.54 -13.15 17.49
CA GLY A 111 -12.54 -12.38 18.74
C GLY A 111 -11.38 -12.67 19.69
N ARG A 112 -10.62 -13.77 19.54
CA ARG A 112 -9.43 -14.03 20.37
C ARG A 112 -8.31 -13.02 20.13
N ILE A 113 -8.17 -12.53 18.91
CA ILE A 113 -7.21 -11.47 18.57
C ILE A 113 -7.91 -10.12 18.73
N ASP A 114 -7.94 -9.62 19.97
CA ASP A 114 -8.45 -8.29 20.27
C ASP A 114 -7.30 -7.27 20.27
N LEU A 115 -7.34 -6.31 19.36
CA LEU A 115 -6.31 -5.25 19.25
C LEU A 115 -6.41 -4.18 20.34
N MET A 116 -7.33 -4.31 21.28
CA MET A 116 -7.32 -3.54 22.54
C MET A 116 -6.44 -4.19 23.60
N THR A 117 -6.02 -5.44 23.42
CA THR A 117 -5.23 -6.20 24.41
C THR A 117 -3.76 -6.34 23.98
N PRO A 118 -2.81 -6.49 24.96
CA PRO A 118 -1.42 -6.84 24.64
C PRO A 118 -1.30 -8.11 23.81
N TYR A 119 -2.02 -9.17 24.16
CA TYR A 119 -1.98 -10.46 23.47
C TYR A 119 -2.34 -10.32 21.98
N GLY A 120 -3.46 -9.70 21.64
CA GLY A 120 -3.89 -9.54 20.25
C GLY A 120 -2.90 -8.73 19.42
N ASN A 121 -2.30 -7.70 20.03
CA ASN A 121 -1.26 -6.90 19.39
C ASN A 121 0.04 -7.68 19.18
N LEU A 122 0.47 -8.52 20.13
CA LEU A 122 1.64 -9.39 19.99
C LEU A 122 1.47 -10.42 18.88
N VAL A 123 0.34 -11.14 18.86
CA VAL A 123 0.00 -12.09 17.77
C VAL A 123 0.14 -11.39 16.42
N LEU A 124 -0.47 -10.23 16.28
CA LEU A 124 -0.45 -9.49 15.00
C LEU A 124 0.95 -8.99 14.65
N ALA A 125 1.75 -8.54 15.63
CA ALA A 125 3.12 -8.09 15.40
C ALA A 125 4.02 -9.24 14.93
N LEU A 126 3.90 -10.40 15.53
CA LEU A 126 4.63 -11.62 15.13
C LEU A 126 4.19 -12.10 13.75
N ALA A 127 2.88 -12.09 13.46
CA ALA A 127 2.36 -12.40 12.13
C ALA A 127 2.96 -11.46 11.05
N PHE A 128 3.05 -10.16 11.33
CA PHE A 128 3.69 -9.20 10.42
C PHE A 128 5.18 -9.48 10.25
N GLN A 129 5.91 -9.70 11.34
CA GLN A 129 7.33 -9.97 11.32
C GLN A 129 7.67 -11.20 10.47
N LEU A 130 7.01 -12.31 10.72
CA LEU A 130 7.24 -13.58 10.03
C LEU A 130 6.84 -13.48 8.55
N THR A 131 5.67 -12.89 8.24
CA THR A 131 5.24 -12.70 6.86
C THR A 131 6.18 -11.78 6.07
N LEU A 132 6.71 -10.72 6.67
CA LEU A 132 7.66 -9.83 6.01
C LEU A 132 9.05 -10.48 5.86
N SER A 133 9.42 -11.38 6.77
CA SER A 133 10.59 -12.25 6.62
C SER A 133 10.42 -13.20 5.43
N ASP A 134 9.27 -13.85 5.33
CA ASP A 134 8.94 -14.76 4.22
C ASP A 134 8.93 -14.03 2.87
N ARG A 135 8.40 -12.83 2.84
CA ARG A 135 8.43 -12.00 1.62
C ARG A 135 9.84 -11.84 1.07
N ARG A 136 10.85 -11.75 1.94
CA ARG A 136 12.26 -11.63 1.55
C ARG A 136 12.87 -12.97 1.18
N ARG A 137 12.63 -14.01 1.99
CA ARG A 137 13.21 -15.35 1.79
C ARG A 137 12.61 -16.11 0.61
N LEU A 138 11.33 -15.84 0.33
CA LEU A 138 10.54 -16.53 -0.69
C LEU A 138 10.03 -15.52 -1.73
N PRO A 139 10.92 -14.84 -2.48
CA PRO A 139 10.50 -13.88 -3.49
C PRO A 139 9.73 -14.60 -4.59
N GLN A 140 8.56 -14.05 -4.94
CA GLN A 140 7.70 -14.64 -5.95
C GLN A 140 7.91 -13.95 -7.30
N HIS A 141 8.22 -14.75 -8.33
CA HIS A 141 8.45 -14.23 -9.68
C HIS A 141 7.21 -13.50 -10.22
N PRO A 142 7.37 -12.32 -10.84
CA PRO A 142 6.25 -11.51 -11.28
C PRO A 142 5.40 -12.15 -12.42
N ASP A 143 5.97 -13.04 -13.21
CA ASP A 143 5.27 -13.59 -14.38
C ASP A 143 4.79 -15.04 -14.20
N ILE A 144 5.29 -15.79 -13.20
CA ILE A 144 4.91 -17.20 -12.98
C ILE A 144 4.30 -17.47 -11.60
N TYR A 145 3.86 -16.43 -10.89
CA TYR A 145 3.33 -16.49 -9.53
C TYR A 145 2.08 -17.37 -9.36
N PHE A 146 1.38 -17.67 -10.44
CA PHE A 146 0.20 -18.53 -10.46
C PHE A 146 0.53 -20.03 -10.44
N GLN A 147 1.78 -20.41 -10.70
CA GLN A 147 2.20 -21.80 -10.66
C GLN A 147 2.12 -22.36 -9.22
N LYS A 148 1.87 -23.68 -9.12
CA LYS A 148 1.71 -24.37 -7.82
C LYS A 148 2.93 -24.18 -6.90
N THR A 149 4.13 -24.23 -7.47
CA THR A 149 5.41 -24.04 -6.76
C THR A 149 5.60 -22.64 -6.18
N GLN A 150 4.78 -21.66 -6.60
CA GLN A 150 4.85 -20.27 -6.17
C GLN A 150 3.76 -19.87 -5.16
N LYS A 151 3.04 -20.86 -4.58
CA LYS A 151 1.88 -20.59 -3.73
C LYS A 151 2.16 -20.55 -2.23
N THR A 152 3.33 -20.92 -1.76
CA THR A 152 3.66 -21.13 -0.34
C THR A 152 3.08 -20.11 0.62
N MET A 153 3.35 -18.82 0.41
CA MET A 153 2.82 -17.76 1.28
C MET A 153 1.28 -17.61 1.26
N ARG A 154 0.57 -18.26 0.35
CA ARG A 154 -0.89 -18.20 0.23
C ARG A 154 -1.56 -19.49 0.73
N ASP A 155 -0.78 -20.49 1.09
CA ASP A 155 -1.29 -21.80 1.49
C ASP A 155 -1.73 -21.79 2.95
N LYS A 156 -2.89 -22.35 3.24
CA LYS A 156 -3.41 -22.47 4.60
C LYS A 156 -2.56 -23.38 5.48
N THR A 157 -2.01 -24.45 4.89
CA THR A 157 -1.12 -25.37 5.61
C THR A 157 0.14 -24.64 6.09
N TYR A 158 0.77 -23.86 5.20
CA TYR A 158 1.93 -23.04 5.59
C TYR A 158 1.56 -21.99 6.64
N ALA A 159 0.39 -21.38 6.53
CA ALA A 159 -0.10 -20.45 7.55
C ALA A 159 -0.28 -21.13 8.92
N ALA A 160 -0.70 -22.38 8.97
CA ALA A 160 -0.79 -23.17 10.21
C ALA A 160 0.59 -23.37 10.87
N GLU A 161 1.62 -23.68 10.07
CA GLU A 161 3.00 -23.81 10.56
C GLU A 161 3.52 -22.49 11.16
N VAL A 162 3.25 -21.38 10.47
CA VAL A 162 3.61 -20.02 10.96
C VAL A 162 2.82 -19.70 12.23
N THR A 163 1.55 -20.10 12.33
CA THR A 163 0.72 -19.89 13.52
C THR A 163 1.30 -20.65 14.72
N ALA A 164 1.67 -21.92 14.55
CA ALA A 164 2.32 -22.71 15.59
C ALA A 164 3.64 -22.05 16.07
N THR A 165 4.43 -21.50 15.14
CA THR A 165 5.63 -20.69 15.47
C THR A 165 5.28 -19.47 16.31
N ILE A 166 4.18 -18.78 16.01
CA ILE A 166 3.74 -17.61 16.79
C ILE A 166 3.34 -18.04 18.22
N GLU A 167 2.59 -19.12 18.35
CA GLU A 167 2.17 -19.66 19.65
C GLU A 167 3.37 -20.08 20.50
N ASP A 168 4.37 -20.72 19.89
CA ASP A 168 5.63 -21.07 20.56
C ASP A 168 6.39 -19.81 21.03
N LEU A 169 6.56 -18.81 20.16
CA LEU A 169 7.21 -17.55 20.51
C LEU A 169 6.49 -16.78 21.63
N LEU A 170 5.18 -16.91 21.74
CA LEU A 170 4.40 -16.27 22.81
C LEU A 170 4.58 -16.97 24.16
N THR A 171 4.99 -18.25 24.15
CA THR A 171 5.27 -19.02 25.38
C THR A 171 6.72 -18.90 25.85
N HIS A 172 7.66 -18.64 24.92
CA HIS A 172 9.10 -18.54 25.20
C HIS A 172 9.57 -17.09 25.00
N LEU A 173 9.68 -16.33 26.11
CA LEU A 173 9.95 -14.87 26.14
C LEU A 173 11.44 -14.51 25.93
N ASP A 174 12.18 -15.18 25.08
CA ASP A 174 13.59 -14.83 24.84
C ASP A 174 13.79 -14.08 23.54
N GLY A 175 14.20 -12.83 23.65
CA GLY A 175 14.40 -11.88 22.55
C GLY A 175 15.71 -12.08 21.79
N ALA A 176 15.66 -12.57 20.54
CA ALA A 176 16.80 -12.56 19.64
C ALA A 176 16.90 -11.24 18.87
N GLU A 177 18.10 -10.66 18.80
CA GLU A 177 18.37 -9.41 18.04
C GLU A 177 18.54 -9.67 16.55
N GLY A 178 17.96 -8.80 15.70
CA GLY A 178 18.13 -8.79 14.24
C GLY A 178 19.00 -7.62 13.75
N PRO A 179 19.63 -7.72 12.54
CA PRO A 179 20.54 -6.71 12.00
C PRO A 179 19.82 -5.43 11.53
N PRO A 180 20.55 -4.29 11.34
CA PRO A 180 19.97 -2.99 11.02
C PRO A 180 19.50 -2.84 9.55
N VAL A 181 18.36 -2.18 9.32
CA VAL A 181 17.76 -1.91 8.00
C VAL A 181 17.72 -0.42 7.66
N PRO A 182 17.88 -0.07 6.35
CA PRO A 182 17.74 1.31 5.88
C PRO A 182 16.34 1.91 6.12
N LYS A 183 16.31 3.19 6.47
CA LYS A 183 15.09 3.98 6.63
C LYS A 183 14.51 4.32 5.25
N THR A 184 13.42 3.70 4.83
CA THR A 184 12.69 4.10 3.63
C THR A 184 11.29 4.59 4.00
N SER A 185 10.95 5.81 3.59
CA SER A 185 9.57 6.31 3.55
C SER A 185 9.11 6.33 2.10
N GLY A 186 8.06 5.59 1.75
CA GLY A 186 7.53 5.55 0.39
C GLY A 186 6.43 6.58 0.18
N GLU A 187 6.35 7.14 -1.03
CA GLU A 187 5.25 7.99 -1.48
C GLU A 187 4.38 7.22 -2.46
N THR A 188 3.14 7.07 -2.07
CA THR A 188 2.13 6.27 -2.77
C THR A 188 0.79 6.95 -2.54
N THR A 189 -0.10 6.87 -3.50
CA THR A 189 -1.50 7.27 -3.30
C THR A 189 -2.42 6.10 -3.61
N HIS A 190 -3.61 6.13 -3.02
CA HIS A 190 -4.67 5.16 -3.28
C HIS A 190 -5.99 5.88 -3.49
N PHE A 191 -6.79 5.39 -4.45
CA PHE A 191 -8.19 5.77 -4.56
C PHE A 191 -9.06 4.57 -4.91
N SER A 192 -10.29 4.61 -4.43
CA SER A 192 -11.34 3.64 -4.71
C SER A 192 -12.51 4.34 -5.40
N VAL A 193 -13.13 3.69 -6.36
CA VAL A 193 -14.32 4.17 -7.06
C VAL A 193 -15.37 3.07 -7.07
N ALA A 194 -16.63 3.43 -6.85
CA ALA A 194 -17.76 2.53 -7.03
C ALA A 194 -18.92 3.28 -7.68
N ASP A 195 -19.65 2.62 -8.56
CA ASP A 195 -20.83 3.17 -9.20
C ASP A 195 -22.11 2.42 -8.81
N ARG A 196 -23.27 2.99 -9.17
CA ARG A 196 -24.57 2.40 -8.90
C ARG A 196 -24.85 1.09 -9.67
N PHE A 197 -24.04 0.75 -10.67
CA PHE A 197 -24.18 -0.47 -11.46
C PHE A 197 -23.38 -1.63 -10.86
N GLY A 198 -22.62 -1.37 -9.78
CA GLY A 198 -21.76 -2.36 -9.11
C GLY A 198 -20.36 -2.47 -9.69
N ASN A 199 -19.97 -1.59 -10.60
CA ASN A 199 -18.58 -1.49 -11.03
C ASN A 199 -17.75 -0.89 -9.89
N ILE A 200 -16.57 -1.47 -9.65
CA ILE A 200 -15.65 -1.03 -8.61
C ILE A 200 -14.22 -1.01 -9.13
N VAL A 201 -13.47 -0.02 -8.69
CA VAL A 201 -12.06 0.13 -9.03
C VAL A 201 -11.27 0.42 -7.75
N SER A 202 -10.14 -0.26 -7.59
CA SER A 202 -9.19 -0.08 -6.49
C SER A 202 -7.82 0.20 -7.09
N VAL A 203 -7.31 1.42 -6.96
CA VAL A 203 -6.07 1.86 -7.60
C VAL A 203 -5.06 2.31 -6.57
N THR A 204 -3.89 1.69 -6.59
CA THR A 204 -2.72 2.16 -5.84
C THR A 204 -1.60 2.49 -6.83
N GLN A 205 -1.16 3.75 -6.83
CA GLN A 205 -0.08 4.23 -7.69
C GLN A 205 1.03 4.85 -6.85
N SER A 206 2.28 4.72 -7.32
CA SER A 206 3.44 5.09 -6.52
C SER A 206 4.58 5.60 -7.39
N ILE A 207 5.35 6.54 -6.85
CA ILE A 207 6.67 6.94 -7.35
C ILE A 207 7.79 6.42 -6.45
N GLU A 208 7.51 5.47 -5.57
CA GLU A 208 8.34 4.76 -4.60
C GLU A 208 8.64 5.62 -3.36
N LEU A 209 9.65 6.49 -3.34
CA LEU A 209 9.97 7.35 -2.20
C LEU A 209 9.27 8.71 -2.28
N VAL A 210 9.23 9.42 -1.14
CA VAL A 210 8.74 10.80 -1.07
C VAL A 210 9.48 11.67 -2.08
N PHE A 211 8.75 12.29 -2.99
CA PHE A 211 9.27 13.00 -4.18
C PHE A 211 10.08 12.11 -5.15
N GLY A 212 9.88 10.79 -5.13
CA GLY A 212 10.52 9.83 -6.05
C GLY A 212 12.04 9.96 -6.06
N ALA A 213 12.61 10.17 -7.25
CA ALA A 213 14.05 10.41 -7.45
C ALA A 213 14.52 11.80 -6.97
N LYS A 214 13.63 12.62 -6.40
CA LYS A 214 13.90 14.03 -6.04
C LYS A 214 14.42 14.86 -7.23
N ARG A 215 14.00 14.48 -8.41
CA ARG A 215 14.26 15.15 -9.68
C ARG A 215 12.93 15.38 -10.39
N MET A 216 12.74 16.60 -10.87
CA MET A 216 11.56 16.99 -11.62
C MET A 216 11.92 17.18 -13.09
N ALA A 217 11.06 16.75 -13.98
CA ALA A 217 11.15 17.06 -15.39
C ALA A 217 10.86 18.55 -15.58
N ASP A 218 11.89 19.34 -15.93
CA ASP A 218 11.83 20.81 -15.90
C ASP A 218 10.72 21.38 -16.78
N SER A 219 10.51 20.83 -17.98
CA SER A 219 9.51 21.29 -18.95
C SER A 219 8.13 20.65 -18.76
N LEU A 220 8.00 19.64 -17.88
CA LEU A 220 6.78 18.84 -17.71
C LEU A 220 6.19 18.94 -16.30
N GLY A 221 6.98 19.38 -15.31
CA GLY A 221 6.51 19.72 -13.97
C GLY A 221 6.16 18.55 -13.08
N PHE A 222 6.49 17.30 -13.41
CA PHE A 222 6.32 16.12 -12.54
C PHE A 222 7.64 15.57 -12.05
N PHE A 223 7.59 14.86 -10.90
CA PHE A 223 8.74 14.15 -10.35
C PHE A 223 8.93 12.80 -11.02
N TYR A 224 10.18 12.43 -11.30
CA TYR A 224 10.53 11.07 -11.69
C TYR A 224 10.40 10.12 -10.50
N ASN A 225 9.92 8.90 -10.75
CA ASN A 225 9.95 7.85 -9.74
C ASN A 225 11.38 7.37 -9.48
N ASN A 226 11.58 6.65 -8.38
CA ASN A 226 12.85 5.99 -8.09
C ASN A 226 12.72 4.47 -7.93
N TYR A 227 11.85 3.84 -8.70
CA TYR A 227 11.61 2.40 -8.65
C TYR A 227 12.83 1.54 -8.99
N MET A 228 13.85 2.10 -9.62
CA MET A 228 15.15 1.43 -9.76
C MET A 228 15.71 0.95 -8.41
N ASN A 229 15.42 1.66 -7.31
CA ASN A 229 15.81 1.26 -5.96
C ASN A 229 15.13 -0.03 -5.45
N ALA A 230 14.08 -0.49 -6.13
CA ALA A 230 13.33 -1.69 -5.76
C ALA A 230 13.79 -2.96 -6.51
N PHE A 231 14.85 -2.87 -7.34
CA PHE A 231 15.51 -4.05 -7.90
C PHE A 231 16.48 -4.67 -6.89
N ASP A 232 16.73 -5.96 -7.05
CA ASP A 232 17.89 -6.60 -6.44
C ASP A 232 19.13 -6.37 -7.33
N TYR A 233 20.24 -6.00 -6.71
CA TYR A 233 21.52 -5.70 -7.40
C TYR A 233 22.61 -6.71 -7.05
N LYS A 234 22.33 -7.68 -6.18
CA LYS A 234 23.35 -8.56 -5.60
C LYS A 234 23.22 -10.00 -6.06
N ASP A 235 22.00 -10.52 -6.04
CA ASP A 235 21.73 -11.92 -6.37
C ASP A 235 21.13 -12.03 -7.77
N ARG A 236 21.93 -12.52 -8.72
CA ARG A 236 21.50 -12.73 -10.12
C ARG A 236 20.38 -13.76 -10.27
N THR A 237 20.16 -14.61 -9.29
CA THR A 237 19.08 -15.60 -9.29
C THR A 237 17.79 -15.04 -8.71
N HIS A 238 17.86 -13.86 -8.07
CA HIS A 238 16.69 -13.22 -7.48
C HIS A 238 15.68 -12.81 -8.57
N PRO A 239 14.37 -13.12 -8.43
CA PRO A 239 13.36 -12.82 -9.45
C PRO A 239 13.23 -11.33 -9.81
N TYR A 240 13.70 -10.45 -8.96
CA TYR A 240 13.73 -9.00 -9.17
C TYR A 240 15.15 -8.46 -9.36
N TYR A 241 16.11 -9.31 -9.80
CA TYR A 241 17.43 -8.82 -10.17
C TYR A 241 17.33 -7.84 -11.34
N LEU A 242 18.18 -6.80 -11.34
CA LEU A 242 18.20 -5.80 -12.41
C LEU A 242 18.71 -6.42 -13.71
N LEU A 243 17.81 -6.68 -14.62
CA LEU A 243 18.04 -7.13 -15.98
C LEU A 243 17.22 -6.28 -16.96
N PRO A 244 17.64 -6.18 -18.24
CA PRO A 244 16.80 -5.55 -19.26
C PRO A 244 15.41 -6.15 -19.29
N ARG A 245 14.39 -5.30 -19.40
CA ARG A 245 12.94 -5.67 -19.41
C ARG A 245 12.41 -6.29 -18.12
N ASN A 246 13.21 -6.38 -17.06
CA ASN A 246 12.72 -6.90 -15.79
C ASN A 246 11.89 -5.83 -15.05
N ARG A 247 11.08 -6.26 -14.09
CA ARG A 247 10.20 -5.40 -13.30
C ARG A 247 10.69 -5.32 -11.87
N PRO A 248 10.72 -4.12 -11.26
CA PRO A 248 10.99 -3.99 -9.84
C PRO A 248 9.83 -4.56 -9.03
N TRP A 249 10.10 -4.99 -7.81
CA TRP A 249 9.06 -5.35 -6.89
C TRP A 249 8.32 -4.10 -6.36
N SER A 250 7.09 -4.28 -5.89
CA SER A 250 6.26 -3.20 -5.36
C SER A 250 5.56 -3.63 -4.07
N SER A 251 5.18 -2.66 -3.26
CA SER A 251 4.42 -2.90 -2.03
C SER A 251 2.92 -2.67 -2.19
N VAL A 252 2.47 -2.25 -3.37
CA VAL A 252 1.06 -1.96 -3.61
C VAL A 252 0.18 -3.20 -3.44
N ALA A 253 -0.96 -3.03 -2.80
CA ALA A 253 -1.93 -4.09 -2.54
C ALA A 253 -3.36 -3.55 -2.58
N PRO A 254 -3.81 -2.95 -3.71
CA PRO A 254 -5.22 -2.61 -3.85
C PRO A 254 -6.05 -3.87 -3.66
N THR A 255 -7.13 -3.77 -2.88
CA THR A 255 -7.84 -4.95 -2.39
C THR A 255 -9.35 -4.77 -2.48
N ILE A 256 -10.04 -5.85 -2.83
CA ILE A 256 -11.49 -5.96 -2.82
C ILE A 256 -11.87 -7.15 -1.93
N ILE A 257 -12.74 -6.92 -0.97
CA ILE A 257 -13.32 -7.96 -0.13
C ILE A 257 -14.69 -8.34 -0.70
N THR A 258 -14.95 -9.63 -0.77
CA THR A 258 -16.19 -10.17 -1.32
C THR A 258 -16.91 -11.06 -0.31
N VAL A 259 -18.24 -11.12 -0.39
CA VAL A 259 -19.10 -12.09 0.30
C VAL A 259 -19.94 -12.79 -0.74
N ARG A 260 -19.89 -14.12 -0.79
CA ARG A 260 -20.61 -14.92 -1.81
C ARG A 260 -20.32 -14.40 -3.23
N LYS A 261 -19.05 -14.08 -3.51
CA LYS A 261 -18.53 -13.53 -4.80
C LYS A 261 -19.07 -12.12 -5.14
N ARG A 262 -19.80 -11.45 -4.28
CA ARG A 262 -20.24 -10.05 -4.49
C ARG A 262 -19.29 -9.10 -3.74
N PRO A 263 -18.88 -8.00 -4.34
CA PRO A 263 -18.07 -6.98 -3.67
C PRO A 263 -18.76 -6.47 -2.40
N ARG A 264 -17.97 -6.31 -1.35
CA ARG A 264 -18.42 -5.83 -0.05
C ARG A 264 -17.69 -4.56 0.39
N LEU A 265 -16.38 -4.55 0.14
CA LEU A 265 -15.49 -3.47 0.52
C LEU A 265 -14.39 -3.36 -0.53
N VAL A 266 -14.07 -2.15 -0.94
CA VAL A 266 -12.92 -1.83 -1.77
C VAL A 266 -12.01 -0.89 -0.99
N LEU A 267 -10.72 -1.21 -0.91
CA LEU A 267 -9.79 -0.45 -0.09
C LEU A 267 -8.34 -0.58 -0.58
N GLY A 268 -7.53 0.35 -0.14
CA GLY A 268 -6.08 0.30 -0.27
C GLY A 268 -5.42 1.45 0.49
N SER A 269 -4.10 1.46 0.49
CA SER A 269 -3.32 2.41 1.27
C SER A 269 -2.01 2.76 0.58
N PRO A 270 -1.50 3.98 0.70
CA PRO A 270 -0.08 4.28 0.59
C PRO A 270 0.68 3.76 1.80
N GLY A 271 2.02 3.73 1.71
CA GLY A 271 2.86 3.43 2.87
C GLY A 271 4.00 2.44 2.65
N SER A 272 4.37 2.10 1.40
CA SER A 272 5.44 1.14 1.10
C SER A 272 5.21 -0.22 1.81
N ALA A 273 6.20 -0.78 2.50
CA ALA A 273 6.05 -2.08 3.20
C ALA A 273 4.90 -2.10 4.23
N ARG A 274 4.43 -0.94 4.69
CA ARG A 274 3.34 -0.80 5.65
C ARG A 274 1.95 -1.02 5.05
N ILE A 275 1.81 -0.99 3.72
CA ILE A 275 0.51 -1.13 3.04
C ILE A 275 -0.22 -2.38 3.52
N SER A 276 0.40 -3.55 3.43
CA SER A 276 -0.25 -4.81 3.79
C SER A 276 -0.55 -4.90 5.29
N THR A 277 0.33 -4.41 6.16
CA THR A 277 0.11 -4.41 7.62
C THR A 277 -0.97 -3.42 8.05
N THR A 278 -1.08 -2.29 7.38
CA THR A 278 -2.15 -1.32 7.57
C THR A 278 -3.50 -1.90 7.18
N LEU A 279 -3.58 -2.50 5.97
CA LEU A 279 -4.81 -3.13 5.50
C LEU A 279 -5.26 -4.27 6.39
N ALA A 280 -4.33 -5.12 6.86
CA ALA A 280 -4.64 -6.23 7.76
C ALA A 280 -5.25 -5.75 9.09
N GLN A 281 -4.72 -4.68 9.69
CA GLN A 281 -5.28 -4.11 10.93
C GLN A 281 -6.69 -3.57 10.73
N VAL A 282 -6.94 -2.87 9.61
CA VAL A 282 -8.28 -2.36 9.30
C VAL A 282 -9.25 -3.51 9.04
N LEU A 283 -8.83 -4.51 8.25
CA LEU A 283 -9.66 -5.66 7.93
C LEU A 283 -9.98 -6.50 9.18
N LEU A 284 -9.03 -6.73 10.08
CA LEU A 284 -9.28 -7.46 11.32
C LEU A 284 -10.33 -6.76 12.18
N ARG A 285 -10.22 -5.44 12.38
CA ARG A 285 -11.21 -4.67 13.12
C ARG A 285 -12.58 -4.69 12.48
N TYR A 286 -12.63 -4.48 11.18
CA TYR A 286 -13.89 -4.40 10.44
C TYR A 286 -14.58 -5.76 10.28
N LEU A 287 -13.82 -6.84 10.00
CA LEU A 287 -14.40 -8.15 9.68
C LEU A 287 -14.68 -9.01 10.92
N ASP A 288 -13.84 -8.92 11.96
CA ASP A 288 -13.91 -9.77 13.14
C ASP A 288 -14.32 -9.08 14.44
N GLN A 289 -13.94 -7.78 14.60
CA GLN A 289 -14.17 -7.07 15.86
C GLN A 289 -15.42 -6.18 15.84
N GLY A 290 -16.16 -6.13 14.72
CA GLY A 290 -17.42 -5.42 14.61
C GLY A 290 -17.32 -3.90 14.56
N PHE A 291 -16.14 -3.36 14.31
CA PHE A 291 -15.95 -1.92 14.12
C PHE A 291 -16.70 -1.43 12.88
N THR A 292 -17.20 -0.19 12.91
CA THR A 292 -17.58 0.50 11.68
C THR A 292 -16.36 0.67 10.77
N LEU A 293 -16.55 0.91 9.48
CA LEU A 293 -15.42 1.16 8.56
C LEU A 293 -14.62 2.39 8.99
N GLU A 294 -15.30 3.44 9.44
CA GLU A 294 -14.71 4.68 9.93
C GLU A 294 -13.84 4.43 11.18
N ASP A 295 -14.38 3.74 12.19
CA ASP A 295 -13.65 3.43 13.42
C ASP A 295 -12.46 2.50 13.16
N ALA A 296 -12.62 1.50 12.28
CA ALA A 296 -11.55 0.59 11.91
C ALA A 296 -10.39 1.34 11.21
N ILE A 297 -10.69 2.32 10.36
CA ILE A 297 -9.71 3.16 9.68
C ILE A 297 -9.08 4.17 10.65
N ALA A 298 -9.87 4.80 11.52
CA ALA A 298 -9.39 5.76 12.48
C ALA A 298 -8.57 5.13 13.62
N ALA A 299 -8.79 3.87 13.96
CA ALA A 299 -8.15 3.16 15.07
C ALA A 299 -6.61 3.24 15.06
N PRO A 300 -5.95 3.18 16.24
CA PRO A 300 -4.50 3.27 16.36
C PRO A 300 -3.81 2.15 15.59
N ARG A 301 -2.62 2.46 15.05
CA ARG A 301 -1.86 1.53 14.21
C ARG A 301 -0.42 1.39 14.65
N PHE A 302 0.13 0.23 14.33
CA PHE A 302 1.56 -0.03 14.39
C PHE A 302 2.03 -0.75 13.12
N HIS A 303 3.34 -0.82 12.96
CA HIS A 303 3.99 -1.61 11.93
C HIS A 303 5.30 -2.17 12.48
N THR A 304 5.57 -3.44 12.23
CA THR A 304 6.88 -4.02 12.52
C THR A 304 7.59 -4.44 11.23
N SER A 305 8.91 -4.36 11.25
CA SER A 305 9.77 -4.96 10.22
C SER A 305 10.06 -6.42 10.57
N HIS A 306 10.64 -7.17 9.63
CA HIS A 306 11.15 -8.52 9.88
C HIS A 306 12.28 -8.56 10.93
N GLU A 307 12.84 -7.42 11.34
CA GLU A 307 13.91 -7.26 12.33
C GLU A 307 13.40 -6.77 13.69
N LYS A 308 12.17 -7.07 14.05
CA LYS A 308 11.56 -6.63 15.31
C LYS A 308 11.62 -5.12 15.57
N ARG A 309 11.75 -4.28 14.54
CA ARG A 309 11.59 -2.82 14.69
C ARG A 309 10.14 -2.45 14.56
N LEU A 310 9.51 -2.08 15.66
CA LEU A 310 8.11 -1.76 15.74
C LEU A 310 7.91 -0.25 15.85
N GLN A 311 7.06 0.31 15.01
CA GLN A 311 6.66 1.72 15.03
C GLN A 311 5.17 1.78 15.33
N LEU A 312 4.77 2.54 16.35
CA LEU A 312 3.39 2.63 16.79
C LEU A 312 2.99 4.08 17.06
N GLU A 313 1.71 4.39 16.93
CA GLU A 313 1.09 5.65 17.35
C GLU A 313 1.00 5.68 18.89
N HIS A 314 2.15 5.88 19.54
CA HIS A 314 2.34 5.70 20.97
C HIS A 314 1.28 6.38 21.86
N PRO A 315 0.83 7.63 21.60
CA PRO A 315 -0.17 8.28 22.44
C PRO A 315 -1.57 7.63 22.39
N ARG A 316 -1.77 6.67 21.48
CA ARG A 316 -3.06 6.02 21.23
C ARG A 316 -3.11 4.54 21.62
N PHE A 317 -2.01 4.04 22.20
CA PHE A 317 -1.93 2.69 22.74
C PHE A 317 -1.79 2.73 24.26
N GLU A 318 -2.45 1.80 24.93
CA GLU A 318 -2.25 1.58 26.35
C GLU A 318 -0.78 1.22 26.64
N LYS A 319 -0.30 1.68 27.82
CA LYS A 319 1.09 1.39 28.24
C LYS A 319 1.39 -0.10 28.26
N SER A 320 0.44 -0.93 28.68
CA SER A 320 0.56 -2.39 28.73
C SER A 320 0.87 -3.02 27.37
N VAL A 321 0.36 -2.45 26.27
CA VAL A 321 0.66 -2.91 24.91
C VAL A 321 2.09 -2.58 24.51
N ALA A 322 2.54 -1.36 24.82
CA ALA A 322 3.91 -0.95 24.54
C ALA A 322 4.92 -1.78 25.36
N ASP A 323 4.66 -1.97 26.64
CA ASP A 323 5.49 -2.79 27.52
C ASP A 323 5.57 -4.27 27.02
N ALA A 324 4.45 -4.82 26.55
CA ALA A 324 4.42 -6.18 25.99
C ALA A 324 5.27 -6.30 24.72
N PHE A 325 5.27 -5.31 23.85
CA PHE A 325 6.14 -5.31 22.68
C PHE A 325 7.62 -5.28 23.07
N GLU A 326 7.99 -4.45 24.04
CA GLU A 326 9.37 -4.36 24.55
C GLU A 326 9.83 -5.67 25.19
N HIS A 327 8.99 -6.32 26.01
CA HIS A 327 9.28 -7.62 26.60
C HIS A 327 9.47 -8.73 25.54
N MET A 328 8.74 -8.67 24.42
CA MET A 328 8.91 -9.58 23.29
C MET A 328 10.15 -9.26 22.44
N GLY A 329 10.98 -8.31 22.85
CA GLY A 329 12.20 -7.90 22.16
C GLY A 329 11.98 -7.00 20.92
N PHE A 330 10.81 -6.38 20.79
CA PHE A 330 10.60 -5.38 19.73
C PHE A 330 11.27 -4.06 20.11
N LYS A 331 12.07 -3.50 19.19
CA LYS A 331 12.66 -2.16 19.34
C LYS A 331 11.62 -1.11 18.94
N LEU A 332 11.03 -0.43 19.92
CA LEU A 332 9.96 0.52 19.68
C LEU A 332 10.47 1.84 19.10
N LYS A 333 9.78 2.35 18.10
CA LYS A 333 9.84 3.73 17.63
C LYS A 333 8.48 4.38 17.84
N LYS A 334 8.40 5.26 18.81
CA LYS A 334 7.21 6.05 19.11
C LYS A 334 6.92 7.02 17.96
N ARG A 335 5.68 7.07 17.53
CA ARG A 335 5.12 7.98 16.51
C ARG A 335 4.01 8.79 17.15
N ASP A 336 3.75 9.96 16.59
CA ASP A 336 2.61 10.80 16.98
C ASP A 336 1.28 10.11 16.65
N ALA A 337 0.20 10.60 17.25
CA ALA A 337 -1.14 10.20 16.89
C ALA A 337 -1.43 10.50 15.40
N TYR A 338 -2.14 9.59 14.74
CA TYR A 338 -2.46 9.71 13.31
C TYR A 338 -1.22 9.91 12.43
N SER A 339 -0.18 9.16 12.70
CA SER A 339 1.10 9.31 12.00
C SER A 339 0.98 9.05 10.51
N PHE A 340 1.35 10.04 9.70
CA PHE A 340 1.50 9.94 8.25
C PHE A 340 2.29 8.69 7.82
N TYR A 341 3.24 8.24 8.65
CA TYR A 341 4.09 7.10 8.38
C TYR A 341 3.32 5.76 8.35
N LEU A 342 2.22 5.62 9.08
CA LEU A 342 1.51 4.34 9.27
C LEU A 342 0.39 4.09 8.23
N GLY A 343 0.55 4.64 7.05
CA GLY A 343 -0.37 4.45 5.94
C GLY A 343 -1.54 5.44 5.94
N CYS A 344 -2.43 5.28 4.98
CA CYS A 344 -3.60 6.13 4.80
C CYS A 344 -4.65 5.36 3.98
N VAL A 345 -5.58 4.70 4.66
CA VAL A 345 -6.57 3.86 3.97
C VAL A 345 -7.66 4.72 3.35
N GLN A 346 -7.90 4.51 2.06
CA GLN A 346 -9.08 5.01 1.37
C GLN A 346 -9.97 3.82 1.05
N ALA A 347 -11.23 3.87 1.46
CA ALA A 347 -12.12 2.73 1.32
C ALA A 347 -13.54 3.13 0.98
N ILE A 348 -14.24 2.22 0.29
CA ILE A 348 -15.68 2.30 0.05
C ILE A 348 -16.30 0.97 0.46
N GLU A 349 -17.23 1.03 1.41
CA GLU A 349 -18.13 -0.07 1.73
C GLU A 349 -19.31 -0.02 0.77
N LEU A 350 -19.61 -1.16 0.15
CA LEU A 350 -20.70 -1.27 -0.81
C LEU A 350 -22.02 -1.59 -0.09
N PRO A 351 -23.16 -1.20 -0.68
CA PRO A 351 -24.50 -1.45 -0.12
C PRO A 351 -24.73 -2.93 0.20
N HIS A 352 -25.19 -3.22 1.41
CA HIS A 352 -25.49 -4.59 1.83
C HIS A 352 -26.41 -4.63 3.06
N GLY A 353 -27.00 -5.77 3.34
CA GLY A 353 -27.85 -5.98 4.53
C GLY A 353 -28.92 -4.89 4.67
N LYS A 354 -28.96 -4.21 5.82
CA LYS A 354 -29.87 -3.10 6.08
C LYS A 354 -29.52 -1.83 5.27
N ASN A 355 -28.22 -1.65 4.92
CA ASN A 355 -27.70 -0.49 4.16
C ASN A 355 -27.60 -0.78 2.66
N ARG A 356 -28.50 -1.60 2.10
CA ARG A 356 -28.44 -2.07 0.71
C ARG A 356 -28.56 -0.99 -0.38
N PHE A 357 -28.78 0.26 -0.02
CA PHE A 357 -28.88 1.39 -0.94
C PHE A 357 -27.81 2.47 -0.71
N GLN A 358 -26.93 2.28 0.27
CA GLN A 358 -25.99 3.32 0.68
C GLN A 358 -24.54 2.84 0.56
N PHE A 359 -23.74 3.60 -0.17
CA PHE A 359 -22.29 3.51 -0.13
C PHE A 359 -21.75 4.29 1.06
N VAL A 360 -20.72 3.76 1.73
CA VAL A 360 -19.99 4.48 2.77
C VAL A 360 -18.55 4.66 2.32
N GLY A 361 -18.19 5.89 1.96
CA GLY A 361 -16.81 6.26 1.62
C GLY A 361 -16.09 6.81 2.85
N VAL A 362 -14.89 6.29 3.15
CA VAL A 362 -14.09 6.73 4.29
C VAL A 362 -12.68 7.06 3.83
N ALA A 363 -12.23 8.26 4.22
CA ALA A 363 -10.85 8.73 4.06
C ALA A 363 -10.13 8.71 5.40
N ASP A 364 -8.90 8.21 5.40
CA ASP A 364 -8.05 8.10 6.60
C ASP A 364 -7.59 9.47 7.10
N PRO A 365 -7.75 9.80 8.38
CA PRO A 365 -7.33 11.07 8.95
C PRO A 365 -5.81 11.27 9.02
N ARG A 366 -5.01 10.25 8.68
CA ARG A 366 -3.53 10.34 8.71
C ARG A 366 -2.93 11.13 7.56
N ARG A 367 -3.72 11.43 6.53
CA ARG A 367 -3.36 12.27 5.37
C ARG A 367 -4.61 13.03 4.90
N ASP A 368 -4.40 14.00 4.02
CA ASP A 368 -5.47 14.85 3.46
C ASP A 368 -6.29 14.08 2.40
N GLY A 369 -6.95 13.01 2.80
CA GLY A 369 -7.87 12.26 1.97
C GLY A 369 -9.30 12.79 2.07
N THR A 370 -10.13 12.46 1.08
CA THR A 370 -11.55 12.79 1.08
C THR A 370 -12.37 11.66 0.48
N ALA A 371 -13.61 11.53 0.95
CA ALA A 371 -14.65 10.73 0.33
C ALA A 371 -15.73 11.64 -0.23
N SER A 372 -16.17 11.40 -1.46
CA SER A 372 -17.14 12.23 -2.16
C SER A 372 -18.07 11.38 -3.01
N ALA A 373 -19.29 11.83 -3.20
CA ALA A 373 -20.25 11.27 -4.12
C ALA A 373 -20.76 12.35 -5.07
N PRO A 374 -21.21 12.00 -6.30
CA PRO A 374 -21.91 12.94 -7.16
C PRO A 374 -23.11 13.53 -6.41
N ARG A 375 -23.28 14.83 -6.48
CA ARG A 375 -24.52 15.45 -6.01
C ARG A 375 -25.67 14.92 -6.85
N GLY A 376 -26.66 14.26 -6.24
CA GLY A 376 -27.91 13.95 -6.90
C GLY A 376 -28.47 15.24 -7.50
N LYS A 377 -29.06 15.19 -8.69
CA LYS A 377 -29.91 16.30 -9.13
C LYS A 377 -30.91 16.50 -8.02
N ALA A 378 -30.94 17.69 -7.41
CA ALA A 378 -32.03 18.08 -6.55
C ALA A 378 -33.31 17.76 -7.33
N GLU A 379 -34.13 16.85 -6.84
CA GLU A 379 -35.50 16.70 -7.36
C GLU A 379 -36.14 18.08 -7.23
N ASP A 380 -36.44 18.67 -8.38
CA ASP A 380 -37.17 19.90 -8.49
C ASP A 380 -38.60 19.59 -7.94
N LYS A 381 -38.78 19.75 -6.64
CA LYS A 381 -40.08 19.53 -5.94
C LYS A 381 -41.07 20.62 -6.26
N ASN A 382 -41.01 21.21 -7.45
CA ASN A 382 -41.97 22.14 -7.99
C ASN A 382 -42.30 21.76 -9.44
N ARG A 383 -43.11 20.68 -9.55
CA ARG A 383 -44.04 20.48 -10.68
C ARG A 383 -45.25 19.69 -10.19
#